data_47e382c24381e4d361fe283ba28e10b0
#
_entry.id   47e382c24381e4d361fe283ba28e10b0
#
_cell.length_a   1.000
_cell.length_b   1.000
_cell.length_c   1.000
_cell.angle_alpha   90.00
_cell.angle_beta   90.00
_cell.angle_gamma   90.00
#
_symmetry.space_group_name_H-M   'P 1'
#
loop_
_entity.id
_entity.type
_entity.pdbx_description
1 polymer ?
#
loop_
_entity_poly.entity_id
_entity_poly.type
_entity_poly.pdbx_seq_one_letter_code
_entity_poly.pdbx_strand_id
1 'polypeptide(L)'
;MKKLTLLIIAGLCLAVSGYSEAETTRKDFDEFCAIHIGLWTGEVASIIGESRVGKKGQSETYYWESKLTNGGKLLTNKSIGPKGSSTLVSYYDIVSKKICTTGVSSSGLVNQHKIHREGDKWIRLTHQTSPDGTIREFMSTITFSNNENAITVVINLMKAKSIVSTQTNVWHRVEK
;
A
#
# COMPACT_ATOMS: atom_id res chain seq x y z
N MET A 1 66.23 13.23 14.90
CA MET A 1 64.92 13.75 15.31
C MET A 1 63.91 13.50 14.20
N LYS A 2 63.08 12.43 14.29
CA LYS A 2 62.08 12.09 13.26
C LYS A 2 60.77 12.74 13.65
N LYS A 3 60.21 13.63 12.83
CA LYS A 3 58.90 14.24 13.01
C LYS A 3 57.84 13.25 12.65
N LEU A 4 57.00 12.88 13.63
CA LEU A 4 55.84 12.03 13.48
C LEU A 4 54.68 12.89 13.00
N THR A 5 54.28 12.75 11.72
CA THR A 5 53.11 13.43 11.17
C THR A 5 51.86 12.62 11.53
N LEU A 6 51.04 13.16 12.42
CA LEU A 6 49.78 12.58 12.83
C LEU A 6 48.72 12.90 11.74
N LEU A 7 48.33 11.87 10.99
CA LEU A 7 47.28 11.98 9.98
C LEU A 7 45.91 11.80 10.68
N ILE A 8 45.20 12.91 10.87
CA ILE A 8 43.80 12.89 11.38
C ILE A 8 42.89 12.51 10.21
N ILE A 9 42.46 11.24 10.17
CA ILE A 9 41.39 10.81 9.27
C ILE A 9 40.07 11.26 9.90
N ALA A 10 39.55 12.39 9.42
CA ALA A 10 38.21 12.81 9.72
C ALA A 10 37.23 11.83 9.02
N GLY A 11 36.73 10.89 9.77
CA GLY A 11 35.67 9.99 9.31
C GLY A 11 34.43 10.81 9.00
N LEU A 12 34.15 10.99 7.70
CA LEU A 12 32.91 11.56 7.21
C LEU A 12 31.80 10.53 7.44
N CYS A 13 31.12 10.59 8.58
CA CYS A 13 29.86 9.89 8.81
C CYS A 13 28.85 10.42 7.80
N LEU A 14 28.75 9.76 6.64
CA LEU A 14 27.61 9.88 5.76
C LEU A 14 26.40 9.37 6.57
N ALA A 15 25.64 10.30 7.15
CA ALA A 15 24.31 10.01 7.64
C ALA A 15 23.49 9.55 6.43
N VAL A 16 23.36 8.24 6.27
CA VAL A 16 22.35 7.66 5.43
C VAL A 16 21.04 8.12 6.05
N SER A 17 20.43 9.14 5.44
CA SER A 17 19.07 9.55 5.77
C SER A 17 18.18 8.36 5.44
N GLY A 18 18.09 7.42 6.37
CA GLY A 18 17.06 6.40 6.35
C GLY A 18 15.74 7.17 6.34
N TYR A 19 14.91 6.97 5.35
CA TYR A 19 13.51 7.35 5.41
C TYR A 19 12.96 6.68 6.68
N SER A 20 12.90 7.45 7.77
CA SER A 20 12.19 7.02 8.97
C SER A 20 10.73 7.01 8.57
N GLU A 21 10.23 5.84 8.20
CA GLU A 21 8.80 5.65 7.96
C GLU A 21 8.06 6.10 9.23
N ALA A 22 7.16 7.08 9.08
CA ALA A 22 6.38 7.61 10.20
C ALA A 22 5.71 6.46 10.98
N GLU A 23 5.79 6.52 12.30
CA GLU A 23 5.11 5.55 13.17
C GLU A 23 3.59 5.76 13.06
N THR A 24 2.85 4.67 13.09
CA THR A 24 1.39 4.65 13.09
C THR A 24 0.92 4.22 14.48
N THR A 25 -0.17 4.77 14.96
CA THR A 25 -0.77 4.42 16.24
C THR A 25 -1.94 3.46 16.06
N ARG A 26 -2.41 2.86 17.15
CA ARG A 26 -3.66 2.09 17.14
C ARG A 26 -4.85 2.96 16.73
N LYS A 27 -4.88 4.23 17.15
CA LYS A 27 -5.91 5.18 16.76
C LYS A 27 -5.94 5.41 15.25
N ASP A 28 -4.78 5.54 14.62
CA ASP A 28 -4.68 5.63 13.15
C ASP A 28 -5.26 4.41 12.46
N PHE A 29 -5.03 3.20 13.03
CA PHE A 29 -5.65 1.98 12.49
C PHE A 29 -7.18 2.01 12.61
N ASP A 30 -7.70 2.47 13.75
CA ASP A 30 -9.15 2.57 13.96
C ASP A 30 -9.78 3.58 12.99
N GLU A 31 -9.14 4.74 12.76
CA GLU A 31 -9.55 5.73 11.75
C GLU A 31 -9.47 5.15 10.32
N PHE A 32 -8.36 4.47 9.98
CA PHE A 32 -8.21 3.79 8.70
C PHE A 32 -9.34 2.78 8.45
N CYS A 33 -9.67 1.99 9.47
CA CYS A 33 -10.76 1.02 9.38
C CYS A 33 -12.12 1.70 9.19
N ALA A 34 -12.42 2.74 9.98
CA ALA A 34 -13.70 3.44 9.93
C ALA A 34 -14.01 3.96 8.52
N ILE A 35 -12.99 4.49 7.83
CA ILE A 35 -13.16 5.01 6.48
C ILE A 35 -13.33 3.87 5.46
N HIS A 36 -12.62 2.75 5.62
CA HIS A 36 -12.65 1.66 4.62
C HIS A 36 -13.86 0.71 4.75
N ILE A 37 -14.53 0.66 5.91
CA ILE A 37 -15.70 -0.22 6.10
C ILE A 37 -16.79 0.09 5.09
N GLY A 38 -17.44 -0.97 4.57
CA GLY A 38 -18.58 -0.89 3.67
C GLY A 38 -18.33 -1.49 2.31
N LEU A 39 -19.22 -1.18 1.37
CA LEU A 39 -19.18 -1.61 -0.01
C LEU A 39 -18.65 -0.46 -0.89
N TRP A 40 -17.78 -0.79 -1.81
CA TRP A 40 -17.15 0.15 -2.71
C TRP A 40 -17.12 -0.40 -4.14
N THR A 41 -17.25 0.49 -5.11
CA THR A 41 -17.05 0.21 -6.53
C THR A 41 -16.03 1.16 -7.13
N GLY A 42 -15.22 0.70 -8.07
CA GLY A 42 -14.21 1.55 -8.70
C GLY A 42 -13.63 0.94 -9.96
N GLU A 43 -13.09 1.83 -10.79
CA GLU A 43 -12.37 1.47 -12.00
C GLU A 43 -10.90 1.19 -11.64
N VAL A 44 -10.44 -0.01 -11.94
CA VAL A 44 -9.06 -0.45 -11.70
C VAL A 44 -8.37 -0.60 -13.04
N ALA A 45 -7.35 0.22 -13.27
CA ALA A 45 -6.55 0.16 -14.48
C ALA A 45 -5.35 -0.78 -14.36
N SER A 46 -4.81 -1.25 -15.47
CA SER A 46 -3.56 -1.99 -15.52
C SER A 46 -2.38 -1.04 -15.63
N ILE A 47 -1.45 -1.12 -14.68
CA ILE A 47 -0.22 -0.30 -14.64
C ILE A 47 0.96 -1.00 -15.35
N ILE A 48 0.91 -2.31 -15.45
CA ILE A 48 1.93 -3.16 -16.07
C ILE A 48 1.32 -3.92 -17.22
N GLY A 49 2.04 -4.06 -18.31
CA GLY A 49 1.71 -4.72 -19.59
C GLY A 49 0.50 -5.65 -19.57
N GLU A 50 0.69 -6.92 -19.64
CA GLU A 50 -0.36 -7.90 -19.38
C GLU A 50 -0.47 -8.18 -17.89
N SER A 51 -1.64 -7.96 -17.33
CA SER A 51 -1.95 -8.21 -15.92
C SER A 51 -3.31 -8.87 -15.80
N ARG A 52 -3.70 -9.25 -14.57
CA ARG A 52 -5.06 -9.71 -14.27
C ARG A 52 -6.15 -8.73 -14.71
N VAL A 53 -5.84 -7.44 -14.75
CA VAL A 53 -6.79 -6.37 -15.10
C VAL A 53 -6.86 -6.16 -16.61
N GLY A 54 -5.95 -6.74 -17.41
CA GLY A 54 -5.91 -6.56 -18.85
C GLY A 54 -4.63 -5.95 -19.36
N LYS A 55 -4.67 -5.40 -20.58
CA LYS A 55 -3.52 -4.71 -21.17
C LYS A 55 -3.32 -3.36 -20.50
N LYS A 56 -2.09 -2.86 -20.51
CA LYS A 56 -1.75 -1.53 -19.96
C LYS A 56 -2.69 -0.47 -20.54
N GLY A 57 -3.28 0.33 -19.65
CA GLY A 57 -4.23 1.40 -19.99
C GLY A 57 -5.70 0.97 -20.11
N GLN A 58 -6.01 -0.32 -20.02
CA GLN A 58 -7.37 -0.79 -19.86
C GLN A 58 -7.80 -0.72 -18.41
N SER A 59 -9.07 -0.39 -18.16
CA SER A 59 -9.69 -0.43 -16.84
C SER A 59 -10.85 -1.41 -16.83
N GLU A 60 -11.14 -1.93 -15.66
CA GLU A 60 -12.28 -2.81 -15.39
C GLU A 60 -12.90 -2.45 -14.06
N THR A 61 -14.21 -2.59 -13.95
CA THR A 61 -14.94 -2.32 -12.72
C THR A 61 -14.70 -3.43 -11.70
N TYR A 62 -14.29 -3.04 -10.53
CA TYR A 62 -14.13 -3.90 -9.36
C TYR A 62 -15.03 -3.43 -8.22
N TYR A 63 -15.39 -4.38 -7.38
CA TYR A 63 -16.12 -4.16 -6.14
C TYR A 63 -15.27 -4.65 -4.98
N TRP A 64 -15.35 -3.98 -3.85
CA TRP A 64 -14.83 -4.52 -2.60
C TRP A 64 -15.81 -4.36 -1.46
N GLU A 65 -15.73 -5.27 -0.50
CA GLU A 65 -16.41 -5.19 0.79
C GLU A 65 -15.38 -5.25 1.89
N SER A 66 -15.45 -4.30 2.84
CA SER A 66 -14.59 -4.29 4.02
C SER A 66 -15.43 -4.38 5.29
N LYS A 67 -15.00 -5.24 6.21
CA LYS A 67 -15.66 -5.49 7.50
C LYS A 67 -14.64 -5.59 8.62
N LEU A 68 -14.97 -5.00 9.78
CA LEU A 68 -14.25 -5.27 11.02
C LEU A 68 -14.62 -6.65 11.55
N THR A 69 -13.60 -7.39 11.96
CA THR A 69 -13.74 -8.74 12.54
C THR A 69 -12.87 -8.87 13.79
N ASN A 70 -12.99 -9.98 14.49
CA ASN A 70 -12.20 -10.29 15.69
C ASN A 70 -12.22 -9.15 16.75
N GLY A 71 -13.44 -8.67 17.07
CA GLY A 71 -13.60 -7.60 18.06
C GLY A 71 -12.94 -6.26 17.66
N GLY A 72 -12.94 -5.94 16.37
CA GLY A 72 -12.38 -4.69 15.84
C GLY A 72 -10.85 -4.73 15.65
N LYS A 73 -10.21 -5.88 15.81
CA LYS A 73 -8.74 -6.01 15.68
C LYS A 73 -8.26 -6.25 14.27
N LEU A 74 -9.15 -6.70 13.38
CA LEU A 74 -8.85 -7.01 11.99
C LEU A 74 -9.84 -6.29 11.08
N LEU A 75 -9.34 -5.72 9.97
CA LEU A 75 -10.15 -5.30 8.84
C LEU A 75 -9.99 -6.33 7.73
N THR A 76 -11.05 -7.04 7.41
CA THR A 76 -11.09 -7.97 6.28
C THR A 76 -11.64 -7.25 5.06
N ASN A 77 -10.92 -7.31 3.95
CA ASN A 77 -11.33 -6.76 2.66
C ASN A 77 -11.45 -7.91 1.65
N LYS A 78 -12.58 -7.99 0.96
CA LYS A 78 -12.78 -8.90 -0.17
C LYS A 78 -13.06 -8.08 -1.41
N SER A 79 -12.31 -8.30 -2.47
CA SER A 79 -12.58 -7.67 -3.76
C SER A 79 -12.89 -8.69 -4.83
N ILE A 80 -13.75 -8.30 -5.78
CA ILE A 80 -14.13 -9.10 -6.93
C ILE A 80 -14.20 -8.22 -8.16
N GLY A 81 -13.80 -8.76 -9.28
CA GLY A 81 -13.89 -8.13 -10.60
C GLY A 81 -13.87 -9.18 -11.71
N PRO A 82 -13.93 -8.77 -12.97
CA PRO A 82 -14.07 -9.68 -14.12
C PRO A 82 -12.96 -10.73 -14.22
N LYS A 83 -11.77 -10.42 -13.73
CA LYS A 83 -10.60 -11.31 -13.82
C LYS A 83 -10.15 -11.92 -12.51
N GLY A 84 -11.00 -11.92 -11.52
CA GLY A 84 -10.75 -12.63 -10.28
C GLY A 84 -11.08 -11.86 -9.02
N SER A 85 -10.71 -12.43 -7.91
CA SER A 85 -10.99 -11.92 -6.58
C SER A 85 -9.72 -11.85 -5.74
N SER A 86 -9.78 -11.11 -4.66
CA SER A 86 -8.74 -11.13 -3.63
C SER A 86 -9.34 -10.99 -2.24
N THR A 87 -8.62 -11.52 -1.26
CA THR A 87 -8.93 -11.31 0.16
C THR A 87 -7.69 -10.74 0.84
N LEU A 88 -7.88 -9.66 1.60
CA LEU A 88 -6.85 -9.02 2.38
C LEU A 88 -7.28 -8.94 3.83
N VAL A 89 -6.32 -9.03 4.73
CA VAL A 89 -6.52 -8.84 6.17
C VAL A 89 -5.55 -7.78 6.63
N SER A 90 -6.08 -6.71 7.22
CA SER A 90 -5.29 -5.62 7.78
C SER A 90 -5.37 -5.65 9.31
N TYR A 91 -4.26 -5.34 9.95
CA TYR A 91 -4.12 -5.29 11.40
C TYR A 91 -3.07 -4.24 11.81
N TYR A 92 -3.16 -3.79 13.05
CA TYR A 92 -2.12 -2.95 13.64
C TYR A 92 -1.04 -3.83 14.27
N ASP A 93 0.19 -3.73 13.79
CA ASP A 93 1.35 -4.39 14.37
C ASP A 93 1.98 -3.48 15.42
N ILE A 94 1.85 -3.87 16.68
CA ILE A 94 2.34 -3.10 17.82
C ILE A 94 3.88 -3.05 17.88
N VAL A 95 4.57 -4.03 17.31
CA VAL A 95 6.03 -4.09 17.33
C VAL A 95 6.62 -3.15 16.28
N SER A 96 6.15 -3.22 15.04
CA SER A 96 6.62 -2.35 13.97
C SER A 96 5.95 -0.98 13.97
N LYS A 97 4.89 -0.78 14.79
CA LYS A 97 4.05 0.43 14.82
C LYS A 97 3.56 0.82 13.42
N LYS A 98 3.03 -0.16 12.69
CA LYS A 98 2.50 0.00 11.33
C LYS A 98 1.14 -0.66 11.20
N ILE A 99 0.35 -0.17 10.27
CA ILE A 99 -0.78 -0.93 9.75
C ILE A 99 -0.21 -1.91 8.73
N CYS A 100 -0.32 -3.18 9.01
CA CYS A 100 0.12 -4.25 8.12
C CYS A 100 -1.09 -4.86 7.43
N THR A 101 -0.94 -5.20 6.14
CA THR A 101 -1.95 -5.93 5.40
C THR A 101 -1.30 -7.10 4.68
N THR A 102 -1.93 -8.26 4.74
CA THR A 102 -1.54 -9.41 3.92
C THR A 102 -2.76 -9.88 3.13
N GLY A 103 -2.55 -10.22 1.88
CA GLY A 103 -3.65 -10.69 1.03
C GLY A 103 -3.21 -11.59 -0.10
N VAL A 104 -4.17 -12.40 -0.55
CA VAL A 104 -3.99 -13.35 -1.66
C VAL A 104 -5.10 -13.14 -2.68
N SER A 105 -4.76 -13.24 -3.95
CA SER A 105 -5.72 -13.21 -5.04
C SER A 105 -6.00 -14.61 -5.60
N SER A 106 -7.11 -14.77 -6.31
CA SER A 106 -7.46 -15.99 -7.02
C SER A 106 -6.45 -16.41 -8.10
N SER A 107 -5.59 -15.49 -8.54
CA SER A 107 -4.47 -15.77 -9.46
C SER A 107 -3.18 -16.14 -8.73
N GLY A 108 -3.19 -16.31 -7.41
CA GLY A 108 -2.02 -16.67 -6.61
C GLY A 108 -1.06 -15.50 -6.30
N LEU A 109 -1.42 -14.25 -6.64
CA LEU A 109 -0.61 -13.10 -6.20
C LEU A 109 -0.72 -12.94 -4.70
N VAL A 110 0.42 -12.77 -4.04
CA VAL A 110 0.49 -12.43 -2.60
C VAL A 110 0.90 -10.97 -2.48
N ASN A 111 0.13 -10.21 -1.70
CA ASN A 111 0.40 -8.81 -1.41
C ASN A 111 0.70 -8.65 0.09
N GLN A 112 1.76 -7.93 0.39
CA GLN A 112 2.09 -7.48 1.73
C GLN A 112 2.19 -5.96 1.71
N HIS A 113 1.47 -5.29 2.59
CA HIS A 113 1.49 -3.84 2.68
C HIS A 113 1.93 -3.40 4.07
N LYS A 114 2.68 -2.30 4.09
CA LYS A 114 2.90 -1.46 5.26
C LYS A 114 2.26 -0.11 4.99
N ILE A 115 1.44 0.36 5.91
CA ILE A 115 0.68 1.59 5.73
C ILE A 115 0.97 2.50 6.91
N HIS A 116 1.23 3.78 6.62
CA HIS A 116 1.40 4.83 7.62
C HIS A 116 0.71 6.11 7.15
N ARG A 117 0.50 7.03 8.09
CA ARG A 117 -0.14 8.31 7.82
C ARG A 117 0.89 9.41 7.59
N GLU A 118 0.65 10.26 6.61
CA GLU A 118 1.39 11.50 6.36
C GLU A 118 0.40 12.66 6.18
N GLY A 119 0.17 13.42 7.25
CA GLY A 119 -0.85 14.48 7.25
C GLY A 119 -2.26 13.92 7.04
N ASP A 120 -2.90 14.37 5.97
CA ASP A 120 -4.24 13.92 5.53
C ASP A 120 -4.24 12.70 4.59
N LYS A 121 -3.07 12.14 4.31
CA LYS A 121 -2.87 11.04 3.36
C LYS A 121 -2.40 9.79 4.07
N TRP A 122 -2.67 8.65 3.44
CA TRP A 122 -2.10 7.36 3.83
C TRP A 122 -1.12 6.92 2.76
N ILE A 123 0.09 6.57 3.16
CA ILE A 123 1.12 6.01 2.30
C ILE A 123 1.13 4.50 2.49
N ARG A 124 1.05 3.77 1.39
CA ARG A 124 1.06 2.31 1.37
C ARG A 124 2.23 1.81 0.55
N LEU A 125 3.17 1.16 1.22
CA LEU A 125 4.24 0.42 0.59
C LEU A 125 3.77 -1.01 0.37
N THR A 126 3.86 -1.50 -0.86
CA THR A 126 3.40 -2.83 -1.26
C THR A 126 4.56 -3.65 -1.78
N HIS A 127 4.69 -4.84 -1.23
CA HIS A 127 5.53 -5.91 -1.77
C HIS A 127 4.59 -6.98 -2.34
N GLN A 128 4.64 -7.19 -3.64
CA GLN A 128 3.79 -8.15 -4.34
C GLN A 128 4.65 -9.27 -4.89
N THR A 129 4.28 -10.52 -4.59
CA THR A 129 4.90 -11.72 -5.14
C THR A 129 3.93 -12.43 -6.07
N SER A 130 4.36 -12.69 -7.29
CA SER A 130 3.62 -13.47 -8.29
C SER A 130 3.89 -14.97 -8.12
N PRO A 131 3.03 -15.88 -8.64
CA PRO A 131 3.24 -17.33 -8.55
C PRO A 131 4.55 -17.84 -9.18
N ASP A 132 5.09 -17.10 -10.13
CA ASP A 132 6.39 -17.38 -10.76
C ASP A 132 7.60 -16.88 -9.95
N GLY A 133 7.37 -16.35 -8.75
CA GLY A 133 8.39 -15.78 -7.88
C GLY A 133 8.78 -14.33 -8.22
N THR A 134 8.20 -13.74 -9.25
CA THR A 134 8.49 -12.34 -9.59
C THR A 134 8.01 -11.42 -8.47
N ILE A 135 8.90 -10.53 -8.02
CA ILE A 135 8.62 -9.54 -6.98
C ILE A 135 8.45 -8.17 -7.62
N ARG A 136 7.45 -7.43 -7.18
CA ARG A 136 7.20 -6.04 -7.56
C ARG A 136 6.95 -5.19 -6.33
N GLU A 137 7.44 -3.98 -6.37
CA GLU A 137 7.24 -2.99 -5.29
C GLU A 137 6.41 -1.83 -5.81
N PHE A 138 5.46 -1.40 -4.98
CA PHE A 138 4.63 -0.24 -5.27
C PHE A 138 4.61 0.70 -4.07
N MET A 139 4.55 1.98 -4.36
CA MET A 139 4.21 3.02 -3.39
C MET A 139 2.87 3.62 -3.79
N SER A 140 1.92 3.66 -2.87
CA SER A 140 0.61 4.25 -3.14
C SER A 140 0.31 5.37 -2.17
N THR A 141 -0.28 6.44 -2.68
CA THR A 141 -0.88 7.49 -1.88
C THR A 141 -2.39 7.30 -1.91
N ILE A 142 -3.02 7.25 -0.74
CA ILE A 142 -4.46 7.08 -0.56
C ILE A 142 -5.00 8.36 0.06
N THR A 143 -5.98 8.97 -0.58
CA THR A 143 -6.68 10.16 -0.11
C THR A 143 -8.19 9.93 -0.12
N PHE A 144 -8.89 10.67 0.75
CA PHE A 144 -10.34 10.59 0.87
C PHE A 144 -10.95 11.93 0.51
N SER A 145 -12.12 11.89 -0.12
CA SER A 145 -12.88 13.08 -0.51
C SER A 145 -14.38 12.79 -0.42
N ASN A 146 -15.19 13.83 -0.66
CA ASN A 146 -16.63 13.72 -0.68
C ASN A 146 -17.20 13.12 0.63
N ASN A 147 -16.80 13.70 1.79
CA ASN A 147 -17.20 13.21 3.12
C ASN A 147 -16.93 11.70 3.29
N GLU A 148 -15.74 11.25 2.87
CA GLU A 148 -15.29 9.85 2.94
C GLU A 148 -16.08 8.87 2.03
N ASN A 149 -16.83 9.37 1.07
CA ASN A 149 -17.56 8.56 0.09
C ASN A 149 -16.77 8.31 -1.20
N ALA A 150 -15.56 8.89 -1.32
CA ALA A 150 -14.65 8.57 -2.40
C ALA A 150 -13.22 8.35 -1.88
N ILE A 151 -12.56 7.33 -2.43
CA ILE A 151 -11.16 7.00 -2.14
C ILE A 151 -10.39 7.11 -3.45
N THR A 152 -9.37 7.96 -3.48
CA THR A 152 -8.42 8.03 -4.58
C THR A 152 -7.13 7.34 -4.19
N VAL A 153 -6.67 6.41 -5.01
CA VAL A 153 -5.42 5.67 -4.83
C VAL A 153 -4.51 5.93 -6.01
N VAL A 154 -3.45 6.72 -5.79
CA VAL A 154 -2.37 6.88 -6.77
C VAL A 154 -1.33 5.81 -6.51
N ILE A 155 -1.08 4.95 -7.48
CA ILE A 155 -0.19 3.79 -7.37
C ILE A 155 1.02 4.00 -8.27
N ASN A 156 2.21 3.98 -7.68
CA ASN A 156 3.47 4.08 -8.37
C ASN A 156 4.18 2.72 -8.36
N LEU A 157 4.46 2.16 -9.54
CA LEU A 157 5.34 1.01 -9.68
C LEU A 157 6.78 1.49 -9.49
N MET A 158 7.50 0.86 -8.56
CA MET A 158 8.88 1.20 -8.20
C MET A 158 9.87 0.24 -8.83
N LYS A 159 10.99 0.77 -9.32
CA LYS A 159 12.16 -0.02 -9.74
C LYS A 159 13.41 0.74 -9.30
N ALA A 160 14.27 0.07 -8.52
CA ALA A 160 15.50 0.68 -7.98
C ALA A 160 15.25 2.06 -7.33
N LYS A 161 14.20 2.17 -6.50
CA LYS A 161 13.74 3.40 -5.82
C LYS A 161 13.23 4.52 -6.74
N SER A 162 13.09 4.27 -8.03
CA SER A 162 12.53 5.23 -9.00
C SER A 162 11.12 4.82 -9.42
N ILE A 163 10.26 5.80 -9.68
CA ILE A 163 8.92 5.57 -10.24
C ILE A 163 9.06 5.28 -11.73
N VAL A 164 8.57 4.13 -12.17
CA VAL A 164 8.61 3.72 -13.59
C VAL A 164 7.24 3.75 -14.26
N SER A 165 6.18 3.75 -13.49
CA SER A 165 4.81 3.89 -13.99
C SER A 165 3.89 4.34 -12.88
N THR A 166 2.86 5.11 -13.22
CA THR A 166 1.85 5.62 -12.28
C THR A 166 0.46 5.34 -12.82
N GLN A 167 -0.46 5.01 -11.91
CA GLN A 167 -1.88 4.88 -12.21
C GLN A 167 -2.70 5.48 -11.07
N THR A 168 -3.92 5.89 -11.39
CA THR A 168 -4.89 6.38 -10.40
C THR A 168 -6.15 5.54 -10.47
N ASN A 169 -6.59 5.03 -9.33
CA ASN A 169 -7.87 4.36 -9.17
C ASN A 169 -8.75 5.22 -8.26
N VAL A 170 -10.02 5.36 -8.62
CA VAL A 170 -11.01 6.05 -7.80
C VAL A 170 -12.09 5.06 -7.42
N TRP A 171 -12.40 5.03 -6.14
CA TRP A 171 -13.42 4.16 -5.55
C TRP A 171 -14.52 5.00 -4.96
N HIS A 172 -15.75 4.61 -5.18
CA HIS A 172 -16.94 5.25 -4.64
C HIS A 172 -17.66 4.30 -3.71
N ARG A 173 -18.12 4.82 -2.58
CA ARG A 173 -18.95 4.05 -1.65
C ARG A 173 -20.27 3.73 -2.32
N VAL A 174 -20.69 2.49 -2.24
CA VAL A 174 -22.02 2.06 -2.70
C VAL A 174 -23.00 2.42 -1.59
N GLU A 175 -23.93 3.33 -1.88
CA GLU A 175 -25.02 3.64 -0.96
C GLU A 175 -25.89 2.38 -0.79
N LYS A 176 -26.37 2.18 0.46
CA LYS A 176 -27.26 1.07 0.80
C LYS A 176 -28.67 1.39 0.42
#